data_cbce4de3d2959624d5db50a0fb61becf
#
_entry.id   cbce4de3d2959624d5db50a0fb61becf
#
_cell.length_a   1.000
_cell.length_b   1.000
_cell.length_c   1.000
_cell.angle_alpha   90.00
_cell.angle_beta   90.00
_cell.angle_gamma   90.00
#
_symmetry.space_group_name_H-M   'P 1'
#
loop_
_entity.id
_entity.type
_entity.pdbx_description
1 polymer ?
#
loop_
_entity_poly.entity_id
_entity_poly.type
_entity_poly.pdbx_seq_one_letter_code
_entity_poly.pdbx_strand_id
1 'polypeptide(L)'
;MALIVQKFGGSSVANAERVMNVASIVTDTYAKGNDVVVVVSAQGDTTDDLIEKANEINPKASKREKDMLLAAGEQISISLLAMAIEKLGYHAVSLLGWQAGFNTTSAHTSARIRKVEPDRIKKELDKKNIVIVAGFQGISKYGDITTLGRGGSDTSAVAIAAAMHADLCQIFTDVEGVYTADPRKVKNAKKLQEISYDEMLELATLGAQVLNNRSVEMAKKYNLSLIHISEPTRPEPI
;
A
#
# COMPACT_ATOMS: atom_id res chain seq x y z
N MET A 1 5.23 21.96 -6.88
CA MET A 1 5.77 20.77 -6.20
C MET A 1 4.61 20.14 -5.46
N ALA A 2 4.17 18.97 -5.88
CA ALA A 2 3.04 18.28 -5.28
C ALA A 2 3.55 17.14 -4.38
N LEU A 3 2.81 16.80 -3.34
CA LEU A 3 3.04 15.60 -2.55
C LEU A 3 2.19 14.46 -3.12
N ILE A 4 2.85 13.42 -3.60
CA ILE A 4 2.21 12.26 -4.20
C ILE A 4 2.46 11.02 -3.34
N VAL A 5 1.39 10.34 -2.97
CA VAL A 5 1.46 9.03 -2.31
C VAL A 5 1.17 7.96 -3.36
N GLN A 6 2.07 7.00 -3.52
CA GLN A 6 1.94 5.89 -4.45
C GLN A 6 1.87 4.57 -3.69
N LYS A 7 0.89 3.71 -3.99
CA LYS A 7 0.79 2.37 -3.40
C LYS A 7 1.00 1.30 -4.46
N PHE A 8 1.85 0.34 -4.17
CA PHE A 8 2.08 -0.83 -5.01
C PHE A 8 1.73 -2.12 -4.28
N GLY A 9 1.03 -3.01 -4.98
CA GLY A 9 0.63 -4.32 -4.47
C GLY A 9 1.78 -5.34 -4.41
N GLY A 10 1.53 -6.50 -3.83
CA GLY A 10 2.52 -7.58 -3.74
C GLY A 10 2.96 -8.10 -5.11
N SER A 11 2.03 -8.20 -6.05
CA SER A 11 2.31 -8.56 -7.44
C SER A 11 3.26 -7.59 -8.14
N SER A 12 3.17 -6.28 -7.82
CA SER A 12 4.02 -5.22 -8.38
C SER A 12 5.48 -5.31 -7.94
N VAL A 13 5.75 -5.96 -6.83
CA VAL A 13 7.10 -6.10 -6.24
C VAL A 13 7.55 -7.55 -6.10
N ALA A 14 6.90 -8.48 -6.80
CA ALA A 14 7.05 -9.91 -6.60
C ALA A 14 8.47 -10.46 -6.90
N ASN A 15 9.25 -9.77 -7.73
CA ASN A 15 10.60 -10.16 -8.09
C ASN A 15 11.48 -8.93 -8.42
N ALA A 16 12.76 -9.16 -8.67
CA ALA A 16 13.73 -8.09 -8.90
C ALA A 16 13.37 -7.21 -10.13
N GLU A 17 12.87 -7.80 -11.22
CA GLU A 17 12.46 -7.06 -12.43
C GLU A 17 11.31 -6.12 -12.09
N ARG A 18 10.30 -6.59 -11.38
CA ARG A 18 9.14 -5.80 -10.96
C ARG A 18 9.51 -4.70 -9.97
N VAL A 19 10.39 -5.00 -9.01
CA VAL A 19 10.93 -4.00 -8.08
C VAL A 19 11.64 -2.87 -8.83
N MET A 20 12.44 -3.19 -9.86
CA MET A 20 13.11 -2.19 -10.71
C MET A 20 12.10 -1.37 -11.53
N ASN A 21 11.03 -1.99 -12.02
CA ASN A 21 9.95 -1.27 -12.71
C ASN A 21 9.25 -0.27 -11.78
N VAL A 22 8.90 -0.70 -10.56
CA VAL A 22 8.34 0.20 -9.54
C VAL A 22 9.31 1.33 -9.22
N ALA A 23 10.60 1.03 -9.04
CA ALA A 23 11.62 2.05 -8.79
C ALA A 23 11.68 3.10 -9.90
N SER A 24 11.55 2.68 -11.18
CA SER A 24 11.49 3.59 -12.33
C SER A 24 10.25 4.50 -12.26
N ILE A 25 9.06 3.95 -12.03
CA ILE A 25 7.81 4.71 -11.90
C ILE A 25 7.92 5.77 -10.78
N VAL A 26 8.48 5.37 -9.64
CA VAL A 26 8.66 6.24 -8.48
C VAL A 26 9.65 7.38 -8.79
N THR A 27 10.80 7.05 -9.38
CA THR A 27 11.83 8.04 -9.72
C THR A 27 11.38 8.99 -10.83
N ASP A 28 10.61 8.51 -11.81
CA ASP A 28 10.00 9.36 -12.84
C ASP A 28 9.01 10.37 -12.24
N THR A 29 8.26 9.96 -11.21
CA THR A 29 7.35 10.85 -10.50
C THR A 29 8.14 11.90 -9.69
N TYR A 30 9.21 11.49 -9.03
CA TYR A 30 10.08 12.36 -8.27
C TYR A 30 10.84 13.35 -9.18
N ALA A 31 11.35 12.90 -10.33
CA ALA A 31 12.10 13.71 -11.28
C ALA A 31 11.26 14.86 -11.89
N LYS A 32 9.93 14.73 -11.87
CA LYS A 32 9.00 15.83 -12.24
C LYS A 32 8.89 16.93 -11.18
N GLY A 33 9.69 16.87 -10.11
CA GLY A 33 9.74 17.87 -9.05
C GLY A 33 8.72 17.65 -7.92
N ASN A 34 8.21 16.44 -7.76
CA ASN A 34 7.28 16.10 -6.69
C ASN A 34 7.98 15.50 -5.47
N ASP A 35 7.42 15.69 -4.28
CA ASP A 35 7.75 14.87 -3.12
C ASP A 35 6.97 13.55 -3.21
N VAL A 36 7.63 12.42 -2.96
CA VAL A 36 7.02 11.10 -3.16
C VAL A 36 7.11 10.24 -1.90
N VAL A 37 5.98 9.72 -1.48
CA VAL A 37 5.86 8.68 -0.46
C VAL A 37 5.31 7.42 -1.12
N VAL A 38 5.99 6.29 -0.94
CA VAL A 38 5.60 5.01 -1.53
C VAL A 38 5.16 4.06 -0.43
N VAL A 39 4.02 3.41 -0.59
CA VAL A 39 3.54 2.35 0.30
C VAL A 39 3.56 1.03 -0.45
N VAL A 40 4.20 0.01 0.08
CA VAL A 40 4.25 -1.31 -0.56
C VAL A 40 3.71 -2.42 0.33
N SER A 41 3.17 -3.45 -0.31
CA SER A 41 2.78 -4.71 0.32
C SER A 41 3.97 -5.68 0.34
N ALA A 42 3.83 -6.79 1.06
CA ALA A 42 4.76 -7.92 0.97
C ALA A 42 4.82 -8.44 -0.48
N GLN A 43 5.96 -9.01 -0.88
CA GLN A 43 6.20 -9.51 -2.24
C GLN A 43 5.33 -10.73 -2.55
N GLY A 44 4.62 -10.71 -3.69
CA GLY A 44 3.85 -11.86 -4.19
C GLY A 44 3.01 -12.52 -3.11
N ASP A 45 3.23 -13.81 -2.89
CA ASP A 45 2.52 -14.66 -1.95
C ASP A 45 3.19 -14.75 -0.56
N THR A 46 4.21 -13.92 -0.28
CA THR A 46 5.00 -13.97 0.99
C THR A 46 4.12 -13.98 2.25
N THR A 47 3.01 -13.24 2.26
CA THR A 47 2.11 -13.22 3.43
C THR A 47 1.47 -14.58 3.66
N ASP A 48 1.03 -15.26 2.60
CA ASP A 48 0.41 -16.59 2.67
C ASP A 48 1.46 -17.65 3.05
N ASP A 49 2.68 -17.58 2.50
CA ASP A 49 3.81 -18.43 2.87
C ASP A 49 4.18 -18.30 4.37
N LEU A 50 4.16 -17.09 4.89
CA LEU A 50 4.42 -16.84 6.32
C LEU A 50 3.30 -17.39 7.21
N ILE A 51 2.04 -17.30 6.77
CA ILE A 51 0.90 -17.91 7.47
C ILE A 51 1.03 -19.43 7.48
N GLU A 52 1.41 -20.04 6.35
CA GLU A 52 1.61 -21.48 6.24
C GLU A 52 2.71 -21.96 7.19
N LYS A 53 3.89 -21.33 7.15
CA LYS A 53 4.99 -21.60 8.08
C LYS A 53 4.60 -21.47 9.55
N ALA A 54 3.82 -20.46 9.89
CA ALA A 54 3.31 -20.30 11.26
C ALA A 54 2.39 -21.46 11.67
N ASN A 55 1.53 -21.91 10.74
CA ASN A 55 0.59 -22.99 10.99
C ASN A 55 1.29 -24.37 11.07
N GLU A 56 2.37 -24.60 10.32
CA GLU A 56 3.21 -25.80 10.43
C GLU A 56 3.82 -25.95 11.82
N ILE A 57 4.28 -24.83 12.41
CA ILE A 57 4.92 -24.83 13.73
C ILE A 57 3.85 -24.86 14.84
N ASN A 58 2.85 -23.98 14.76
CA ASN A 58 1.77 -23.91 15.75
C ASN A 58 0.52 -23.24 15.18
N PRO A 59 -0.47 -24.01 14.74
CA PRO A 59 -1.72 -23.47 14.19
C PRO A 59 -2.52 -22.63 15.22
N LYS A 60 -2.24 -22.81 16.52
CA LYS A 60 -2.84 -22.06 17.62
C LYS A 60 -1.94 -20.95 18.15
N ALA A 61 -0.92 -20.51 17.39
CA ALA A 61 -0.06 -19.41 17.78
C ALA A 61 -0.89 -18.15 18.08
N SER A 62 -0.44 -17.36 19.05
CA SER A 62 -1.11 -16.11 19.40
C SER A 62 -1.13 -15.16 18.22
N LYS A 63 -2.19 -14.35 18.14
CA LYS A 63 -2.31 -13.34 17.09
C LYS A 63 -1.19 -12.30 17.13
N ARG A 64 -0.65 -12.03 18.33
CA ARG A 64 0.49 -11.13 18.51
C ARG A 64 1.73 -11.65 17.78
N GLU A 65 2.07 -12.93 17.95
CA GLU A 65 3.24 -13.52 17.28
C GLU A 65 3.03 -13.66 15.76
N LYS A 66 1.77 -13.90 15.33
CA LYS A 66 1.43 -13.88 13.90
C LYS A 66 1.65 -12.49 13.31
N ASP A 67 1.23 -11.41 13.99
CA ASP A 67 1.47 -10.04 13.52
C ASP A 67 2.96 -9.71 13.42
N MET A 68 3.76 -10.13 14.41
CA MET A 68 5.20 -9.96 14.40
C MET A 68 5.84 -10.65 13.18
N LEU A 69 5.42 -11.87 12.87
CA LEU A 69 5.92 -12.61 11.72
C LEU A 69 5.49 -11.98 10.39
N LEU A 70 4.21 -11.66 10.24
CA LEU A 70 3.64 -11.15 9.00
C LEU A 70 4.23 -9.80 8.61
N ALA A 71 4.50 -8.94 9.59
CA ALA A 71 5.12 -7.63 9.35
C ALA A 71 6.51 -7.69 8.71
N ALA A 72 7.19 -8.84 8.75
CA ALA A 72 8.48 -9.02 8.10
C ALA A 72 8.38 -9.00 6.57
N GLY A 73 7.23 -9.37 5.99
CA GLY A 73 7.03 -9.38 4.54
C GLY A 73 7.19 -7.99 3.92
N GLU A 74 6.53 -7.00 4.47
CA GLU A 74 6.66 -5.62 4.00
C GLU A 74 8.04 -5.03 4.27
N GLN A 75 8.71 -5.45 5.35
CA GLN A 75 10.08 -5.02 5.63
C GLN A 75 11.05 -5.44 4.52
N ILE A 76 10.91 -6.64 3.98
CA ILE A 76 11.68 -7.10 2.83
C ILE A 76 11.40 -6.20 1.62
N SER A 77 10.14 -5.96 1.31
CA SER A 77 9.73 -5.18 0.13
C SER A 77 10.27 -3.75 0.17
N ILE A 78 10.13 -3.04 1.29
CA ILE A 78 10.60 -1.64 1.41
C ILE A 78 12.11 -1.54 1.28
N SER A 79 12.84 -2.52 1.82
CA SER A 79 14.32 -2.54 1.77
C SER A 79 14.81 -2.76 0.34
N LEU A 80 14.23 -3.73 -0.38
CA LEU A 80 14.59 -4.02 -1.77
C LEU A 80 14.24 -2.86 -2.70
N LEU A 81 13.09 -2.20 -2.50
CA LEU A 81 12.71 -1.05 -3.30
C LEU A 81 13.62 0.15 -3.03
N ALA A 82 14.03 0.39 -1.77
CA ALA A 82 15.00 1.43 -1.44
C ALA A 82 16.33 1.22 -2.19
N MET A 83 16.87 -0.01 -2.14
CA MET A 83 18.10 -0.36 -2.86
C MET A 83 17.95 -0.19 -4.38
N ALA A 84 16.78 -0.49 -4.95
CA ALA A 84 16.51 -0.30 -6.37
C ALA A 84 16.48 1.19 -6.77
N ILE A 85 15.88 2.04 -5.94
CA ILE A 85 15.85 3.50 -6.15
C ILE A 85 17.25 4.09 -6.03
N GLU A 86 18.07 3.65 -5.04
CA GLU A 86 19.46 4.05 -4.89
C GLU A 86 20.30 3.64 -6.12
N LYS A 87 20.06 2.46 -6.68
CA LYS A 87 20.71 2.00 -7.92
C LYS A 87 20.42 2.92 -9.11
N LEU A 88 19.25 3.59 -9.12
CA LEU A 88 18.89 4.59 -10.14
C LEU A 88 19.47 5.98 -9.84
N GLY A 89 20.26 6.15 -8.77
CA GLY A 89 20.94 7.39 -8.41
C GLY A 89 20.11 8.36 -7.57
N TYR A 90 19.01 7.92 -6.98
CA TYR A 90 18.17 8.74 -6.10
C TYR A 90 18.34 8.34 -4.62
N HIS A 91 18.12 9.28 -3.73
CA HIS A 91 18.12 9.00 -2.29
C HIS A 91 16.77 8.47 -1.85
N ALA A 92 16.77 7.38 -1.11
CA ALA A 92 15.58 6.76 -0.57
C ALA A 92 15.74 6.36 0.88
N VAL A 93 14.65 6.36 1.63
CA VAL A 93 14.62 5.84 2.99
C VAL A 93 13.41 4.93 3.19
N SER A 94 13.64 3.75 3.72
CA SER A 94 12.59 2.78 4.06
C SER A 94 12.19 2.92 5.53
N LEU A 95 10.90 2.95 5.80
CA LEU A 95 10.30 3.08 7.13
C LEU A 95 9.30 1.95 7.38
N LEU A 96 9.43 1.28 8.50
CA LEU A 96 8.38 0.40 9.01
C LEU A 96 7.13 1.22 9.40
N GLY A 97 5.96 0.57 9.46
CA GLY A 97 4.72 1.26 9.78
C GLY A 97 4.79 2.07 11.08
N TRP A 98 5.41 1.54 12.13
CA TRP A 98 5.60 2.26 13.39
C TRP A 98 6.57 3.45 13.28
N GLN A 99 7.61 3.35 12.44
CA GLN A 99 8.53 4.45 12.17
C GLN A 99 7.87 5.56 11.35
N ALA A 100 6.91 5.18 10.49
CA ALA A 100 6.07 6.09 9.73
C ALA A 100 4.93 6.71 10.56
N GLY A 101 4.82 6.32 11.85
CA GLY A 101 3.89 6.92 12.80
C GLY A 101 2.49 6.28 12.83
N PHE A 102 2.30 5.05 12.34
CA PHE A 102 1.04 4.34 12.41
C PHE A 102 0.74 3.84 13.83
N ASN A 103 -0.13 4.55 14.54
CA ASN A 103 -0.68 4.14 15.83
C ASN A 103 -2.00 3.40 15.60
N THR A 104 -2.12 2.20 16.16
CA THR A 104 -3.26 1.30 15.94
C THR A 104 -3.96 0.90 17.22
N THR A 105 -5.11 0.22 17.08
CA THR A 105 -5.72 -0.54 18.17
C THR A 105 -4.89 -1.78 18.46
N SER A 106 -5.09 -2.39 19.64
CA SER A 106 -4.40 -3.63 20.03
C SER A 106 -5.13 -4.91 19.56
N ALA A 107 -5.99 -4.79 18.55
CA ALA A 107 -6.69 -5.93 17.94
C ALA A 107 -5.79 -6.60 16.90
N HIS A 108 -4.89 -7.48 17.35
CA HIS A 108 -3.97 -8.20 16.47
C HIS A 108 -4.69 -8.89 15.30
N THR A 109 -4.06 -8.94 14.14
CA THR A 109 -4.52 -9.47 12.84
C THR A 109 -5.66 -8.68 12.17
N SER A 110 -6.23 -7.71 12.85
CA SER A 110 -7.34 -6.87 12.33
C SER A 110 -7.35 -5.47 12.98
N ALA A 111 -6.18 -4.95 13.29
CA ALA A 111 -6.04 -3.64 13.91
C ALA A 111 -6.63 -2.51 13.05
N ARG A 112 -7.03 -1.44 13.70
CA ARG A 112 -7.51 -0.22 13.04
C ARG A 112 -6.53 0.90 13.31
N ILE A 113 -6.24 1.70 12.32
CA ILE A 113 -5.45 2.93 12.46
C ILE A 113 -6.25 3.90 13.35
N ARG A 114 -5.64 4.34 14.44
CA ARG A 114 -6.18 5.35 15.35
C ARG A 114 -5.69 6.73 14.98
N LYS A 115 -4.39 6.83 14.64
CA LYS A 115 -3.71 8.07 14.28
C LYS A 115 -2.50 7.75 13.42
N VAL A 116 -2.18 8.64 12.51
CA VAL A 116 -0.89 8.67 11.81
C VAL A 116 -0.16 9.93 12.25
N GLU A 117 1.08 9.79 12.73
CA GLU A 117 1.97 10.88 13.13
C GLU A 117 3.13 10.95 12.13
N PRO A 118 2.99 11.72 11.03
CA PRO A 118 3.89 11.64 9.88
C PRO A 118 5.18 12.44 10.04
N ASP A 119 5.56 12.86 11.24
CA ASP A 119 6.71 13.75 11.47
C ASP A 119 8.02 13.18 10.94
N ARG A 120 8.21 11.86 11.03
CA ARG A 120 9.39 11.22 10.47
C ARG A 120 9.36 11.25 8.94
N ILE A 121 8.22 11.02 8.32
CA ILE A 121 8.06 11.10 6.86
C ILE A 121 8.41 12.52 6.39
N LYS A 122 7.84 13.54 7.04
CA LYS A 122 8.11 14.95 6.71
C LYS A 122 9.60 15.28 6.78
N LYS A 123 10.28 14.88 7.87
CA LYS A 123 11.72 15.08 8.03
C LYS A 123 12.57 14.46 6.93
N GLU A 124 12.15 13.31 6.40
CA GLU A 124 12.90 12.67 5.30
C GLU A 124 12.58 13.33 3.95
N LEU A 125 11.34 13.76 3.71
CA LEU A 125 11.00 14.56 2.52
C LEU A 125 11.74 15.92 2.51
N ASP A 126 11.88 16.57 3.65
CA ASP A 126 12.65 17.83 3.78
C ASP A 126 14.12 17.65 3.36
N LYS A 127 14.67 16.45 3.57
CA LYS A 127 16.02 16.06 3.12
C LYS A 127 16.06 15.65 1.65
N LYS A 128 14.94 15.74 0.94
CA LYS A 128 14.79 15.30 -0.45
C LYS A 128 14.98 13.81 -0.65
N ASN A 129 14.63 12.99 0.34
CA ASN A 129 14.54 11.56 0.20
C ASN A 129 13.18 11.14 -0.38
N ILE A 130 13.16 10.13 -1.23
CA ILE A 130 11.96 9.36 -1.52
C ILE A 130 11.69 8.47 -0.30
N VAL A 131 10.48 8.52 0.25
CA VAL A 131 10.14 7.77 1.48
C VAL A 131 9.34 6.54 1.12
N ILE A 132 9.82 5.37 1.55
CA ILE A 132 9.15 4.09 1.30
C ILE A 132 8.64 3.54 2.62
N VAL A 133 7.35 3.25 2.69
CA VAL A 133 6.68 2.82 3.93
C VAL A 133 6.13 1.42 3.79
N ALA A 134 6.39 0.59 4.78
CA ALA A 134 5.76 -0.71 4.92
C ALA A 134 4.25 -0.52 5.17
N GLY A 135 3.42 -0.96 4.23
CA GLY A 135 1.99 -1.00 4.40
C GLY A 135 1.55 -2.04 5.42
N PHE A 136 0.23 -2.20 5.61
CA PHE A 136 -0.37 -3.29 6.37
C PHE A 136 -0.10 -3.28 7.89
N GLN A 137 0.89 -2.58 8.41
CA GLN A 137 1.38 -2.67 9.78
C GLN A 137 1.38 -1.34 10.54
N GLY A 138 1.36 -1.43 11.86
CA GLY A 138 1.52 -0.30 12.78
C GLY A 138 1.90 -0.79 14.17
N ILE A 139 1.77 0.09 15.16
CA ILE A 139 2.10 -0.20 16.56
C ILE A 139 0.92 0.06 17.48
N SER A 140 0.69 -0.84 18.41
CA SER A 140 -0.30 -0.68 19.49
C SER A 140 0.21 0.25 20.59
N LYS A 141 -0.69 0.70 21.46
CA LYS A 141 -0.33 1.47 22.66
C LYS A 141 0.62 0.75 23.63
N TYR A 142 0.78 -0.55 23.50
CA TYR A 142 1.67 -1.37 24.30
C TYR A 142 3.05 -1.58 23.67
N GLY A 143 3.30 -0.99 22.48
CA GLY A 143 4.54 -1.16 21.74
C GLY A 143 4.59 -2.44 20.90
N ASP A 144 3.49 -3.18 20.78
CA ASP A 144 3.43 -4.38 19.95
C ASP A 144 3.12 -4.03 18.49
N ILE A 145 3.77 -4.73 17.57
CA ILE A 145 3.44 -4.67 16.16
C ILE A 145 2.03 -5.26 15.94
N THR A 146 1.27 -4.63 15.08
CA THR A 146 -0.09 -5.03 14.72
C THR A 146 -0.25 -5.01 13.20
N THR A 147 -1.10 -5.88 12.67
CA THR A 147 -1.47 -5.86 11.25
C THR A 147 -2.92 -5.46 11.03
N LEU A 148 -3.19 -4.81 9.89
CA LEU A 148 -4.49 -4.19 9.59
C LEU A 148 -5.50 -5.16 8.95
N GLY A 149 -5.08 -6.37 8.60
CA GLY A 149 -5.87 -7.33 7.86
C GLY A 149 -5.94 -7.04 6.35
N ARG A 150 -6.81 -7.73 5.62
CA ARG A 150 -6.91 -7.63 4.15
C ARG A 150 -7.11 -6.18 3.68
N GLY A 151 -6.43 -5.78 2.61
CA GLY A 151 -6.44 -4.41 2.09
C GLY A 151 -5.75 -3.39 2.99
N GLY A 152 -4.93 -3.87 3.96
CA GLY A 152 -4.25 -3.01 4.91
C GLY A 152 -3.27 -2.04 4.28
N SER A 153 -2.59 -2.41 3.19
CA SER A 153 -1.65 -1.51 2.50
C SER A 153 -2.35 -0.37 1.78
N ASP A 154 -3.54 -0.60 1.18
CA ASP A 154 -4.36 0.47 0.61
C ASP A 154 -4.83 1.43 1.71
N THR A 155 -5.28 0.87 2.84
CA THR A 155 -5.66 1.66 4.01
C THR A 155 -4.47 2.48 4.55
N SER A 156 -3.25 1.92 4.55
CA SER A 156 -2.04 2.63 4.96
C SER A 156 -1.73 3.80 4.02
N ALA A 157 -1.81 3.59 2.70
CA ALA A 157 -1.53 4.64 1.72
C ALA A 157 -2.51 5.82 1.85
N VAL A 158 -3.81 5.52 1.92
CA VAL A 158 -4.84 6.54 2.08
C VAL A 158 -4.70 7.26 3.43
N ALA A 159 -4.34 6.56 4.50
CA ALA A 159 -4.13 7.16 5.82
C ALA A 159 -2.93 8.13 5.84
N ILE A 160 -1.81 7.77 5.20
CA ILE A 160 -0.66 8.67 5.04
C ILE A 160 -1.06 9.88 4.19
N ALA A 161 -1.69 9.66 3.04
CA ALA A 161 -2.10 10.72 2.15
C ALA A 161 -3.03 11.73 2.85
N ALA A 162 -3.98 11.24 3.63
CA ALA A 162 -4.87 12.08 4.44
C ALA A 162 -4.13 12.85 5.55
N ALA A 163 -3.25 12.17 6.30
CA ALA A 163 -2.50 12.78 7.41
C ALA A 163 -1.47 13.84 6.95
N MET A 164 -1.00 13.71 5.72
CA MET A 164 -0.04 14.63 5.12
C MET A 164 -0.68 15.67 4.20
N HIS A 165 -1.99 15.62 4.00
CA HIS A 165 -2.71 16.44 3.02
C HIS A 165 -2.08 16.34 1.62
N ALA A 166 -1.84 15.09 1.17
CA ALA A 166 -1.26 14.85 -0.14
C ALA A 166 -2.19 15.35 -1.26
N ASP A 167 -1.58 15.88 -2.32
CA ASP A 167 -2.30 16.37 -3.49
C ASP A 167 -2.95 15.21 -4.26
N LEU A 168 -2.31 14.02 -4.20
CA LEU A 168 -2.76 12.85 -4.95
C LEU A 168 -2.36 11.56 -4.24
N CYS A 169 -3.27 10.59 -4.22
CA CYS A 169 -3.00 9.20 -3.85
C CYS A 169 -3.24 8.30 -5.06
N GLN A 170 -2.20 7.58 -5.48
CA GLN A 170 -2.23 6.67 -6.62
C GLN A 170 -2.15 5.23 -6.11
N ILE A 171 -3.15 4.42 -6.47
CA ILE A 171 -3.16 2.98 -6.17
C ILE A 171 -2.84 2.22 -7.45
N PHE A 172 -1.65 1.66 -7.52
CA PHE A 172 -1.22 0.78 -8.60
C PHE A 172 -1.67 -0.65 -8.33
N THR A 173 -2.20 -1.29 -9.35
CA THR A 173 -2.81 -2.62 -9.25
C THR A 173 -2.69 -3.36 -10.58
N ASP A 174 -2.81 -4.67 -10.52
CA ASP A 174 -2.89 -5.57 -11.67
C ASP A 174 -4.28 -5.61 -12.33
N VAL A 175 -5.28 -4.93 -11.73
CA VAL A 175 -6.61 -4.79 -12.34
C VAL A 175 -6.66 -3.56 -13.22
N GLU A 176 -7.28 -3.67 -14.40
CA GLU A 176 -7.33 -2.57 -15.38
C GLU A 176 -8.13 -1.33 -14.92
N GLY A 177 -8.83 -1.40 -13.78
CA GLY A 177 -9.59 -0.30 -13.20
C GLY A 177 -10.93 -0.74 -12.62
N VAL A 178 -11.78 0.23 -12.32
CA VAL A 178 -13.16 0.00 -11.88
C VAL A 178 -14.07 -0.10 -13.09
N TYR A 179 -14.89 -1.14 -13.14
CA TYR A 179 -15.85 -1.40 -14.21
C TYR A 179 -17.28 -1.34 -13.68
N THR A 180 -18.24 -1.12 -14.57
CA THR A 180 -19.69 -1.16 -14.24
C THR A 180 -20.16 -2.55 -13.79
N ALA A 181 -19.43 -3.60 -14.15
CA ALA A 181 -19.63 -4.99 -13.71
C ALA A 181 -18.33 -5.76 -13.93
N ASP A 182 -18.22 -7.00 -13.42
CA ASP A 182 -17.04 -7.85 -13.67
C ASP A 182 -16.92 -8.15 -15.18
N PRO A 183 -15.88 -7.65 -15.88
CA PRO A 183 -15.73 -7.82 -17.31
C PRO A 183 -15.56 -9.29 -17.75
N ARG A 184 -15.14 -10.17 -16.84
CA ARG A 184 -15.03 -11.62 -17.08
C ARG A 184 -16.40 -12.30 -17.16
N LYS A 185 -17.43 -11.69 -16.56
CA LYS A 185 -18.80 -12.19 -16.50
C LYS A 185 -19.73 -11.45 -17.44
N VAL A 186 -19.53 -10.15 -17.62
CA VAL A 186 -20.40 -9.26 -18.39
C VAL A 186 -19.61 -8.66 -19.56
N LYS A 187 -19.85 -9.17 -20.78
CA LYS A 187 -19.12 -8.76 -21.99
C LYS A 187 -19.19 -7.28 -22.33
N ASN A 188 -20.26 -6.59 -21.89
CA ASN A 188 -20.48 -5.16 -22.15
C ASN A 188 -20.11 -4.28 -20.95
N ALA A 189 -19.36 -4.81 -19.97
CA ALA A 189 -18.86 -4.01 -18.84
C ALA A 189 -17.97 -2.88 -19.36
N LYS A 190 -18.23 -1.66 -18.90
CA LYS A 190 -17.47 -0.47 -19.28
C LYS A 190 -16.57 -0.06 -18.16
N LYS A 191 -15.31 0.29 -18.48
CA LYS A 191 -14.39 0.90 -17.52
C LYS A 191 -14.90 2.31 -17.19
N LEU A 192 -14.98 2.61 -15.89
CA LEU A 192 -15.35 3.92 -15.39
C LEU A 192 -14.10 4.81 -15.39
N GLN A 193 -14.25 6.03 -15.90
CA GLN A 193 -13.18 7.04 -15.84
C GLN A 193 -13.15 7.72 -14.48
N GLU A 194 -14.32 7.96 -13.92
CA GLU A 194 -14.52 8.55 -12.61
C GLU A 194 -15.66 7.83 -11.90
N ILE A 195 -15.60 7.76 -10.60
CA ILE A 195 -16.63 7.19 -9.73
C ILE A 195 -16.67 8.00 -8.44
N SER A 196 -17.87 8.28 -7.94
CA SER A 196 -18.01 8.93 -6.63
C SER A 196 -17.63 7.99 -5.49
N TYR A 197 -17.26 8.55 -4.34
CA TYR A 197 -16.93 7.72 -3.16
C TYR A 197 -18.11 6.87 -2.71
N ASP A 198 -19.35 7.37 -2.84
CA ASP A 198 -20.56 6.63 -2.44
C ASP A 198 -20.81 5.43 -3.35
N GLU A 199 -20.72 5.61 -4.65
CA GLU A 199 -20.84 4.52 -5.62
C GLU A 199 -19.70 3.49 -5.44
N MET A 200 -18.47 3.96 -5.17
CA MET A 200 -17.33 3.05 -4.92
C MET A 200 -17.53 2.24 -3.63
N LEU A 201 -18.10 2.84 -2.58
CA LEU A 201 -18.44 2.15 -1.33
C LEU A 201 -19.50 1.08 -1.54
N GLU A 202 -20.54 1.37 -2.34
CA GLU A 202 -21.57 0.40 -2.71
C GLU A 202 -20.95 -0.77 -3.48
N LEU A 203 -20.16 -0.48 -4.53
CA LEU A 203 -19.47 -1.52 -5.30
C LEU A 203 -18.58 -2.40 -4.44
N ALA A 204 -17.77 -1.80 -3.57
CA ALA A 204 -16.87 -2.52 -2.67
C ALA A 204 -17.64 -3.35 -1.63
N THR A 205 -18.78 -2.86 -1.15
CA THR A 205 -19.66 -3.59 -0.21
C THR A 205 -20.35 -4.78 -0.90
N LEU A 206 -20.70 -4.63 -2.17
CA LEU A 206 -21.35 -5.67 -2.98
C LEU A 206 -20.36 -6.69 -3.55
N GLY A 207 -19.07 -6.59 -3.25
CA GLY A 207 -18.06 -7.59 -3.56
C GLY A 207 -17.10 -7.24 -4.69
N ALA A 208 -17.09 -6.00 -5.17
CA ALA A 208 -16.04 -5.55 -6.08
C ALA A 208 -14.69 -5.47 -5.33
N GLN A 209 -13.75 -6.35 -5.70
CA GLN A 209 -12.45 -6.48 -5.03
C GLN A 209 -11.40 -5.50 -5.56
N VAL A 210 -11.80 -4.30 -5.92
CA VAL A 210 -10.89 -3.28 -6.51
C VAL A 210 -10.25 -2.42 -5.43
N LEU A 211 -11.02 -1.99 -4.44
CA LEU A 211 -10.55 -1.21 -3.29
C LEU A 211 -11.21 -1.72 -2.01
N ASN A 212 -10.46 -1.61 -0.91
CA ASN A 212 -11.00 -1.94 0.41
C ASN A 212 -11.96 -0.84 0.90
N ASN A 213 -13.14 -1.20 1.44
CA ASN A 213 -14.13 -0.25 1.96
C ASN A 213 -13.52 0.78 2.91
N ARG A 214 -12.63 0.36 3.82
CA ARG A 214 -11.99 1.26 4.79
C ARG A 214 -11.14 2.34 4.11
N SER A 215 -10.50 2.01 2.98
CA SER A 215 -9.70 2.96 2.21
C SER A 215 -10.60 4.00 1.54
N VAL A 216 -11.74 3.58 0.98
CA VAL A 216 -12.71 4.47 0.33
C VAL A 216 -13.41 5.37 1.36
N GLU A 217 -13.84 4.83 2.51
CA GLU A 217 -14.40 5.63 3.61
C GLU A 217 -13.44 6.71 4.10
N MET A 218 -12.15 6.36 4.23
CA MET A 218 -11.13 7.30 4.66
C MET A 218 -10.87 8.36 3.59
N ALA A 219 -10.76 7.98 2.32
CA ALA A 219 -10.59 8.91 1.21
C ALA A 219 -11.76 9.90 1.13
N LYS A 220 -13.00 9.42 1.27
CA LYS A 220 -14.21 10.27 1.35
C LYS A 220 -14.14 11.24 2.52
N LYS A 221 -13.82 10.76 3.72
CA LYS A 221 -13.75 11.57 4.94
C LYS A 221 -12.78 12.76 4.81
N TYR A 222 -11.68 12.56 4.12
CA TYR A 222 -10.61 13.56 3.97
C TYR A 222 -10.63 14.25 2.60
N ASN A 223 -11.64 13.98 1.75
CA ASN A 223 -11.77 14.51 0.39
C ASN A 223 -10.46 14.37 -0.42
N LEU A 224 -9.86 13.19 -0.34
CA LEU A 224 -8.55 12.89 -0.93
C LEU A 224 -8.72 12.49 -2.40
N SER A 225 -8.03 13.14 -3.33
CA SER A 225 -7.98 12.67 -4.72
C SER A 225 -7.31 11.29 -4.78
N LEU A 226 -8.10 10.29 -5.20
CA LEU A 226 -7.66 8.90 -5.31
C LEU A 226 -7.74 8.46 -6.78
N ILE A 227 -6.61 8.06 -7.35
CA ILE A 227 -6.53 7.52 -8.71
C ILE A 227 -6.10 6.07 -8.65
N HIS A 228 -6.85 5.22 -9.37
CA HIS A 228 -6.53 3.83 -9.57
C HIS A 228 -5.77 3.68 -10.90
N ILE A 229 -4.54 3.19 -10.85
CA ILE A 229 -3.68 3.06 -12.03
C ILE A 229 -3.45 1.58 -12.31
N SER A 230 -3.83 1.15 -13.52
CA SER A 230 -3.44 -0.17 -14.03
C SER A 230 -1.93 -0.17 -14.29
N GLU A 231 -1.22 -1.13 -13.70
CA GLU A 231 0.17 -1.36 -14.08
C GLU A 231 0.20 -1.87 -15.52
N PRO A 232 1.14 -1.39 -16.34
CA PRO A 232 1.31 -1.97 -17.66
C PRO A 232 1.70 -3.44 -17.51
N THR A 233 0.74 -4.32 -17.76
CA THR A 233 1.02 -5.75 -17.90
C THR A 233 1.96 -5.89 -19.10
N ARG A 234 3.10 -6.57 -18.89
CA ARG A 234 3.96 -6.97 -20.01
C ARG A 234 3.08 -7.71 -21.01
N PRO A 235 3.17 -7.42 -22.33
CA PRO A 235 2.55 -8.28 -23.32
C PRO A 235 3.00 -9.70 -23.07
N GLU A 236 2.07 -10.65 -23.00
CA GLU A 236 2.41 -12.07 -22.98
C GLU A 236 3.36 -12.32 -24.16
N PRO A 237 4.49 -13.02 -23.97
CA PRO A 237 5.34 -13.39 -25.11
C PRO A 237 4.51 -14.27 -26.04
N ILE A 238 4.38 -13.81 -27.27
CA ILE A 238 3.78 -14.55 -28.38
C ILE A 238 4.60 -15.81 -28.65
#